data_d853de546d9a813a8dca7f495d2745a8
#
_entry.id   d853de546d9a813a8dca7f495d2745a8
#
_cell.length_a   1.000
_cell.length_b   1.000
_cell.length_c   1.000
_cell.angle_alpha   90.00
_cell.angle_beta   90.00
_cell.angle_gamma   90.00
#
_symmetry.space_group_name_H-M   'P 1'
#
loop_
_entity.id
_entity.type
_entity.pdbx_description
1 polymer ?
#
loop_
_entity_poly.entity_id
_entity_poly.type
_entity_poly.pdbx_seq_one_letter_code
_entity_poly.pdbx_strand_id
1 'polypeptide(L)'
;MRKLLITGQSGFVGQHVLAHLEAGKAPAWQAIAPMPHDLLDPDSLDAWLTDQCPDAVIHLAGQTFAPTAFRDPEGTLRTNLLGTLNLLQALKRRGFQGTFLYVSSGDVYGQVDIAQLPITETLLPRPRNPYAVSKLAAEH
;
A
#
# COMPACT_ATOMS: atom_id res chain seq x y z
N MET A 1 23.26 3.90 -3.05
CA MET A 1 22.14 2.95 -2.85
C MET A 1 20.83 3.66 -3.14
N ARG A 2 19.90 2.99 -3.79
CA ARG A 2 18.56 3.52 -4.07
C ARG A 2 17.72 3.48 -2.79
N LYS A 3 16.92 4.51 -2.59
CA LYS A 3 16.08 4.68 -1.39
C LYS A 3 14.72 4.03 -1.59
N LEU A 4 14.33 3.12 -0.70
CA LEU A 4 13.04 2.44 -0.72
C LEU A 4 12.17 2.92 0.44
N LEU A 5 11.05 3.56 0.12
CA LEU A 5 9.99 3.81 1.09
C LEU A 5 9.11 2.56 1.22
N ILE A 6 8.96 2.06 2.44
CA ILE A 6 8.03 0.98 2.75
C ILE A 6 7.00 1.54 3.74
N THR A 7 5.76 1.72 3.33
CA THR A 7 4.70 2.03 4.30
C THR A 7 4.24 0.74 4.97
N GLY A 8 3.83 0.80 6.23
CA GLY A 8 3.45 -0.41 6.96
C GLY A 8 4.63 -1.29 7.36
N GLN A 9 5.82 -0.71 7.59
CA GLN A 9 7.05 -1.43 7.98
C GLN A 9 6.87 -2.30 9.23
N SER A 10 6.03 -1.89 10.18
CA SER A 10 5.77 -2.64 11.42
C SER A 10 4.85 -3.84 11.22
N GLY A 11 4.20 -3.97 10.07
CA GLY A 11 3.34 -5.10 9.73
C GLY A 11 4.13 -6.36 9.35
N PHE A 12 3.43 -7.48 9.23
CA PHE A 12 4.05 -8.79 8.94
C PHE A 12 4.92 -8.75 7.68
N VAL A 13 4.38 -8.31 6.55
CA VAL A 13 5.14 -8.24 5.28
C VAL A 13 6.25 -7.20 5.36
N GLY A 14 5.98 -6.04 5.96
CA GLY A 14 6.96 -4.96 6.10
C GLY A 14 8.22 -5.40 6.83
N GLN A 15 8.08 -6.12 7.96
CA GLN A 15 9.20 -6.66 8.72
C GLN A 15 10.02 -7.67 7.91
N HIS A 16 9.37 -8.52 7.10
CA HIS A 16 10.07 -9.47 6.24
C HIS A 16 10.84 -8.79 5.12
N VAL A 17 10.29 -7.72 4.53
CA VAL A 17 11.00 -6.93 3.52
C VAL A 17 12.23 -6.25 4.14
N LEU A 18 12.09 -5.66 5.33
CA LEU A 18 13.22 -5.06 6.06
C LEU A 18 14.32 -6.08 6.35
N ALA A 19 13.95 -7.23 6.92
CA ALA A 19 14.91 -8.30 7.20
C ALA A 19 15.64 -8.80 5.94
N HIS A 20 14.95 -8.83 4.80
CA HIS A 20 15.55 -9.19 3.51
C HIS A 20 16.60 -8.16 3.04
N LEU A 21 16.31 -6.87 3.22
CA LEU A 21 17.25 -5.78 2.92
C LEU A 21 18.46 -5.81 3.86
N GLU A 22 18.23 -5.95 5.16
CA GLU A 22 19.27 -6.03 6.20
C GLU A 22 20.20 -7.23 6.00
N ALA A 23 19.67 -8.35 5.51
CA ALA A 23 20.46 -9.53 5.14
C ALA A 23 21.28 -9.36 3.85
N GLY A 24 21.28 -8.17 3.24
CA GLY A 24 22.01 -7.87 2.02
C GLY A 24 21.50 -8.57 0.76
N LYS A 25 20.28 -9.13 0.79
CA LYS A 25 19.71 -9.88 -0.34
C LYS A 25 19.22 -8.99 -1.48
N ALA A 26 19.17 -7.68 -1.25
CA ALA A 26 18.87 -6.67 -2.28
C ALA A 26 19.85 -5.49 -2.14
N PRO A 27 21.16 -5.68 -2.44
CA PRO A 27 22.23 -4.75 -2.09
C PRO A 27 22.14 -3.38 -2.77
N ALA A 28 21.34 -3.26 -3.83
CA ALA A 28 21.10 -1.98 -4.51
C ALA A 28 20.14 -1.05 -3.75
N TRP A 29 19.43 -1.57 -2.74
CA TRP A 29 18.36 -0.88 -2.05
C TRP A 29 18.64 -0.67 -0.57
N GLN A 30 18.18 0.46 -0.05
CA GLN A 30 18.19 0.78 1.37
C GLN A 30 16.81 1.29 1.76
N ALA A 31 16.23 0.71 2.81
CA ALA A 31 15.00 1.24 3.38
C ALA A 31 15.27 2.62 4.00
N ILE A 32 14.39 3.57 3.74
CA ILE A 32 14.37 4.82 4.48
C ILE A 32 13.69 4.62 5.85
N ALA A 33 13.94 5.54 6.77
CA ALA A 33 13.35 5.47 8.11
C ALA A 33 11.82 5.28 8.06
N PRO A 34 11.22 4.61 9.05
CA PRO A 34 9.78 4.47 9.12
C PRO A 34 9.09 5.82 9.08
N MET A 35 8.04 5.91 8.29
CA MET A 35 7.20 7.10 8.24
C MET A 35 6.42 7.21 9.56
N PRO A 36 6.66 8.25 10.38
CA PRO A 36 6.07 8.37 11.71
C PRO A 36 4.66 8.98 11.68
N HIS A 37 4.12 9.26 10.49
CA HIS A 37 2.90 10.03 10.31
C HIS A 37 1.75 9.17 9.80
N ASP A 38 0.51 9.59 10.15
CA ASP A 38 -0.70 9.02 9.60
C ASP A 38 -0.83 9.40 8.12
N LEU A 39 -1.16 8.44 7.28
CA LEU A 39 -1.49 8.67 5.87
C LEU A 39 -2.71 9.59 5.69
N LEU A 40 -3.53 9.75 6.72
CA LEU A 40 -4.68 10.65 6.73
C LEU A 40 -4.33 12.09 7.12
N ASP A 41 -3.07 12.37 7.42
CA ASP A 41 -2.55 13.72 7.64
C ASP A 41 -1.66 14.15 6.45
N PRO A 42 -2.25 14.77 5.41
CA PRO A 42 -1.53 15.12 4.20
C PRO A 42 -0.42 16.17 4.41
N ASP A 43 -0.56 17.06 5.39
CA ASP A 43 0.41 18.11 5.64
C ASP A 43 1.68 17.54 6.29
N SER A 44 1.52 16.69 7.32
CA SER A 44 2.63 15.98 7.95
C SER A 44 3.35 15.04 6.97
N LEU A 45 2.58 14.37 6.10
CA LEU A 45 3.11 13.49 5.08
C LEU A 45 3.96 14.27 4.06
N ASP A 46 3.45 15.40 3.60
CA ASP A 46 4.14 16.26 2.64
C ASP A 46 5.42 16.86 3.23
N ALA A 47 5.38 17.32 4.47
CA ALA A 47 6.54 17.84 5.17
C ALA A 47 7.62 16.75 5.33
N TRP A 48 7.25 15.55 5.76
CA TRP A 48 8.20 14.45 5.94
C TRP A 48 8.86 14.02 4.63
N LEU A 49 8.09 13.93 3.54
CA LEU A 49 8.62 13.55 2.22
C LEU A 49 9.60 14.56 1.64
N THR A 50 9.64 15.80 2.14
CA THR A 50 10.56 16.84 1.66
C THR A 50 12.01 16.37 1.71
N ASP A 51 12.39 15.66 2.76
CA ASP A 51 13.78 15.24 3.01
C ASP A 51 14.07 13.79 2.57
N GLN A 52 13.05 13.01 2.23
CA GLN A 52 13.20 11.57 2.01
C GLN A 52 13.56 11.19 0.57
N CYS A 53 12.95 11.80 -0.43
CA CYS A 53 13.20 11.56 -1.86
C CYS A 53 13.36 10.06 -2.20
N PRO A 54 12.33 9.22 -2.07
CA PRO A 54 12.43 7.80 -2.39
C PRO A 54 12.61 7.55 -3.89
N ASP A 55 13.38 6.51 -4.26
CA ASP A 55 13.48 6.02 -5.63
C ASP A 55 12.39 5.00 -5.97
N ALA A 56 11.83 4.35 -4.95
CA ALA A 56 10.67 3.47 -5.09
C ALA A 56 9.86 3.42 -3.80
N VAL A 57 8.60 3.01 -3.92
CA VAL A 57 7.67 2.83 -2.81
C VAL A 57 7.07 1.43 -2.85
N ILE A 58 7.06 0.73 -1.72
CA ILE A 58 6.23 -0.45 -1.47
C ILE A 58 5.15 -0.04 -0.48
N HIS A 59 3.91 0.03 -0.94
CA HIS A 59 2.79 0.49 -0.13
C HIS A 59 2.04 -0.71 0.48
N LEU A 60 2.35 -0.99 1.76
CA LEU A 60 1.76 -2.08 2.54
C LEU A 60 0.81 -1.56 3.63
N ALA A 61 0.89 -0.26 3.97
CA ALA A 61 0.04 0.31 5.01
C ALA A 61 -1.43 0.23 4.62
N GLY A 62 -2.24 -0.19 5.56
CA GLY A 62 -3.68 -0.28 5.37
C GLY A 62 -4.34 -1.11 6.44
N GLN A 63 -5.66 -0.97 6.58
CA GLN A 63 -6.50 -1.83 7.39
C GLN A 63 -6.81 -3.09 6.57
N THR A 64 -6.38 -4.27 7.05
CA THR A 64 -6.45 -5.54 6.29
C THR A 64 -7.38 -6.58 6.90
N PHE A 65 -7.88 -6.34 8.11
CA PHE A 65 -8.71 -7.32 8.82
C PHE A 65 -10.19 -7.17 8.42
N ALA A 66 -10.70 -8.10 7.63
CA ALA A 66 -12.05 -8.05 7.09
C ALA A 66 -13.17 -7.85 8.14
N PRO A 67 -13.15 -8.50 9.33
CA PRO A 67 -14.15 -8.22 10.36
C PRO A 67 -14.17 -6.76 10.84
N THR A 68 -13.03 -6.09 10.89
CA THR A 68 -12.97 -4.65 11.19
C THR A 68 -13.60 -3.84 10.07
N ALA A 69 -13.37 -4.20 8.81
CA ALA A 69 -13.97 -3.52 7.67
C ALA A 69 -15.50 -3.58 7.67
N PHE A 70 -16.09 -4.67 8.17
CA PHE A 70 -17.55 -4.74 8.34
C PHE A 70 -18.06 -3.87 9.50
N ARG A 71 -17.29 -3.74 10.59
CA ARG A 71 -17.68 -2.93 11.75
C ARG A 71 -17.47 -1.44 11.51
N ASP A 72 -16.42 -1.09 10.79
CA ASP A 72 -16.04 0.28 10.47
C ASP A 72 -15.65 0.39 8.98
N PRO A 73 -16.63 0.37 8.08
CA PRO A 73 -16.38 0.52 6.64
C PRO A 73 -15.84 1.91 6.27
N GLU A 74 -16.27 2.96 6.96
CA GLU A 74 -15.79 4.32 6.73
C GLU A 74 -14.30 4.43 7.05
N GLY A 75 -13.86 4.02 8.23
CA GLY A 75 -12.46 4.04 8.62
C GLY A 75 -11.59 3.19 7.69
N THR A 76 -12.11 2.04 7.23
CA THR A 76 -11.42 1.20 6.25
C THR A 76 -11.23 1.90 4.91
N LEU A 77 -12.27 2.55 4.37
CA LEU A 77 -12.17 3.33 3.13
C LEU A 77 -11.25 4.53 3.30
N ARG A 78 -11.36 5.26 4.39
CA ARG A 78 -10.46 6.38 4.66
C ARG A 78 -9.01 5.94 4.69
N THR A 79 -8.68 4.90 5.45
CA THR A 79 -7.30 4.43 5.56
C THR A 79 -6.76 3.89 4.23
N ASN A 80 -7.51 2.98 3.59
CA ASN A 80 -7.00 2.26 2.42
C ASN A 80 -7.08 3.08 1.13
N LEU A 81 -8.12 3.89 0.94
CA LEU A 81 -8.29 4.69 -0.27
C LEU A 81 -7.72 6.10 -0.10
N LEU A 82 -8.22 6.87 0.88
CA LEU A 82 -7.79 8.26 1.05
C LEU A 82 -6.33 8.35 1.52
N GLY A 83 -5.88 7.43 2.40
CA GLY A 83 -4.48 7.35 2.80
C GLY A 83 -3.55 7.07 1.61
N THR A 84 -3.92 6.15 0.72
CA THR A 84 -3.17 5.88 -0.51
C THR A 84 -3.16 7.11 -1.43
N LEU A 85 -4.31 7.76 -1.62
CA LEU A 85 -4.42 8.98 -2.43
C LEU A 85 -3.54 10.10 -1.89
N ASN A 86 -3.55 10.34 -0.57
CA ASN A 86 -2.71 11.36 0.07
C ASN A 86 -1.22 11.10 -0.18
N LEU A 87 -0.79 9.84 -0.04
CA LEU A 87 0.60 9.45 -0.31
C LEU A 87 0.97 9.69 -1.79
N LEU A 88 0.13 9.27 -2.72
CA LEU A 88 0.38 9.48 -4.15
C LEU A 88 0.45 10.97 -4.51
N GLN A 89 -0.45 11.79 -3.95
CA GLN A 89 -0.44 13.23 -4.17
C GLN A 89 0.80 13.90 -3.58
N ALA A 90 1.21 13.51 -2.38
CA ALA A 90 2.42 14.03 -1.75
C ALA A 90 3.67 13.65 -2.57
N LEU A 91 3.81 12.40 -3.00
CA LEU A 91 4.88 11.95 -3.89
C LEU A 91 4.90 12.73 -5.20
N LYS A 92 3.74 12.94 -5.82
CA LYS A 92 3.59 13.73 -7.05
C LYS A 92 4.06 15.18 -6.86
N ARG A 93 3.66 15.84 -5.76
CA ARG A 93 4.10 17.21 -5.45
C ARG A 93 5.62 17.31 -5.28
N ARG A 94 6.27 16.23 -4.82
CA ARG A 94 7.74 16.14 -4.67
C ARG A 94 8.47 15.68 -5.93
N GLY A 95 7.77 15.56 -7.05
CA GLY A 95 8.36 15.19 -8.34
C GLY A 95 8.81 13.72 -8.40
N PHE A 96 8.21 12.83 -7.63
CA PHE A 96 8.52 11.40 -7.66
C PHE A 96 8.37 10.83 -9.07
N GLN A 97 9.42 10.16 -9.57
CA GLN A 97 9.49 9.53 -10.89
C GLN A 97 9.77 8.02 -10.79
N GLY A 98 9.78 7.50 -9.58
CA GLY A 98 10.13 6.10 -9.32
C GLY A 98 8.97 5.14 -9.51
N THR A 99 9.15 3.91 -9.03
CA THR A 99 8.12 2.87 -9.07
C THR A 99 7.32 2.89 -7.77
N PHE A 100 6.00 2.97 -7.89
CA PHE A 100 5.06 2.77 -6.79
C PHE A 100 4.43 1.39 -6.89
N LEU A 101 4.77 0.49 -5.96
CA LEU A 101 4.18 -0.83 -5.85
C LEU A 101 3.03 -0.79 -4.83
N TYR A 102 1.81 -0.88 -5.31
CA TYR A 102 0.62 -1.04 -4.48
C TYR A 102 0.30 -2.52 -4.27
N VAL A 103 0.16 -2.94 -3.02
CA VAL A 103 -0.24 -4.31 -2.70
C VAL A 103 -1.75 -4.37 -2.51
N SER A 104 -2.43 -4.90 -3.50
CA SER A 104 -3.87 -5.12 -3.49
C SER A 104 -4.26 -6.44 -2.78
N SER A 105 -5.34 -7.05 -3.17
CA SER A 105 -5.85 -8.29 -2.59
C SER A 105 -6.59 -9.13 -3.63
N GLY A 106 -6.45 -10.45 -3.55
CA GLY A 106 -7.29 -11.38 -4.31
C GLY A 106 -8.79 -11.26 -4.01
N ASP A 107 -9.14 -10.71 -2.84
CA ASP A 107 -10.54 -10.44 -2.45
C ASP A 107 -11.27 -9.48 -3.39
N VAL A 108 -10.56 -8.70 -4.19
CA VAL A 108 -11.17 -7.80 -5.20
C VAL A 108 -11.99 -8.59 -6.22
N TYR A 109 -11.64 -9.85 -6.47
CA TYR A 109 -12.37 -10.72 -7.39
C TYR A 109 -13.63 -11.36 -6.75
N GLY A 110 -13.74 -11.32 -5.42
CA GLY A 110 -14.87 -11.89 -4.69
C GLY A 110 -14.95 -13.40 -4.79
N GLN A 111 -16.15 -13.93 -4.94
CA GLN A 111 -16.35 -15.37 -5.12
C GLN A 111 -16.16 -15.75 -6.60
N VAL A 112 -15.12 -16.54 -6.86
CA VAL A 112 -14.74 -16.97 -8.20
C VAL A 112 -15.18 -18.42 -8.42
N ASP A 113 -15.73 -18.70 -9.57
CA ASP A 113 -16.10 -20.05 -9.96
C ASP A 113 -14.86 -20.92 -10.22
N ILE A 114 -14.90 -22.19 -9.87
CA ILE A 114 -13.77 -23.13 -10.10
C ILE A 114 -13.35 -23.16 -11.57
N ALA A 115 -14.30 -23.01 -12.49
CA ALA A 115 -14.03 -22.96 -13.93
C ALA A 115 -13.21 -21.74 -14.38
N GLN A 116 -13.08 -20.71 -13.51
CA GLN A 116 -12.35 -19.47 -13.78
C GLN A 116 -10.97 -19.44 -13.11
N LEU A 117 -10.54 -20.57 -12.53
CA LEU A 117 -9.21 -20.69 -11.92
C LEU A 117 -8.20 -21.27 -12.92
N PRO A 118 -6.93 -20.83 -12.87
CA PRO A 118 -6.41 -19.74 -12.02
C PRO A 118 -6.95 -18.37 -12.44
N ILE A 119 -7.12 -17.47 -11.45
CA ILE A 119 -7.58 -16.10 -11.70
C ILE A 119 -6.55 -15.37 -12.58
N THR A 120 -7.06 -14.69 -13.61
CA THR A 120 -6.26 -13.84 -14.51
C THR A 120 -6.74 -12.39 -14.42
N GLU A 121 -5.93 -11.45 -14.88
CA GLU A 121 -6.24 -10.02 -14.88
C GLU A 121 -7.45 -9.65 -15.77
N THR A 122 -7.88 -10.56 -16.62
CA THR A 122 -9.07 -10.37 -17.47
C THR A 122 -10.38 -10.64 -16.72
N LEU A 123 -10.33 -11.28 -15.55
CA LEU A 123 -11.52 -11.51 -14.73
C LEU A 123 -11.98 -10.19 -14.12
N LEU A 124 -13.27 -9.87 -14.30
CA LEU A 124 -13.87 -8.67 -13.75
C LEU A 124 -13.92 -8.74 -12.21
N PRO A 125 -13.41 -7.75 -11.50
CA PRO A 125 -13.53 -7.67 -10.06
C PRO A 125 -14.98 -7.60 -9.60
N ARG A 126 -15.29 -8.33 -8.51
CA ARG A 126 -16.62 -8.36 -7.88
C ARG A 126 -16.47 -8.38 -6.35
N PRO A 127 -15.95 -7.31 -5.73
CA PRO A 127 -15.67 -7.28 -4.31
C PRO A 127 -16.96 -7.49 -3.49
N ARG A 128 -16.85 -8.24 -2.38
CA ARG A 128 -18.01 -8.64 -1.55
C ARG A 128 -17.93 -8.13 -0.10
N ASN A 129 -16.91 -7.37 0.22
CA ASN A 129 -16.75 -6.78 1.55
C ASN A 129 -16.12 -5.39 1.44
N PRO A 130 -16.26 -4.53 2.46
CA PRO A 130 -15.73 -3.16 2.42
C PRO A 130 -14.21 -3.09 2.27
N TYR A 131 -13.47 -4.07 2.78
CA TYR A 131 -12.03 -4.17 2.58
C TYR A 131 -11.69 -4.35 1.09
N ALA A 132 -12.30 -5.33 0.44
CA ALA A 132 -12.08 -5.58 -0.98
C ALA A 132 -12.49 -4.38 -1.85
N VAL A 133 -13.60 -3.71 -1.51
CA VAL A 133 -14.01 -2.46 -2.17
C VAL A 133 -12.95 -1.38 -2.01
N SER A 134 -12.40 -1.20 -0.79
CA SER A 134 -11.35 -0.19 -0.54
C SER A 134 -10.07 -0.47 -1.34
N LYS A 135 -9.70 -1.75 -1.46
CA LYS A 135 -8.52 -2.17 -2.24
C LYS A 135 -8.73 -1.94 -3.73
N LEU A 136 -9.87 -2.35 -4.27
CA LEU A 136 -10.21 -2.13 -5.68
C LEU A 136 -10.29 -0.64 -6.03
N ALA A 137 -10.92 0.17 -5.17
CA ALA A 137 -11.01 1.61 -5.39
C ALA A 137 -9.64 2.30 -5.45
N ALA A 138 -8.67 1.81 -4.67
CA ALA A 138 -7.31 2.35 -4.68
C ALA A 138 -6.46 1.87 -5.88
N GLU A 139 -6.89 0.85 -6.62
CA GLU A 139 -6.26 0.45 -7.89
C GLU A 139 -6.60 1.41 -9.05
N HIS A 140 -7.75 2.10 -8.96
CA HIS A 140 -8.27 3.03 -9.98
C HIS A 140 -7.88 4.48 -9.71
#